data_47edd7dc23df2aa4f1547b186f40cbaf
#
_entry.id   47edd7dc23df2aa4f1547b186f40cbaf
#
_cell.length_a   1.000
_cell.length_b   1.000
_cell.length_c   1.000
_cell.angle_alpha   90.00
_cell.angle_beta   90.00
_cell.angle_gamma   90.00
#
_symmetry.space_group_name_H-M   'P 1'
#
loop_
_entity.id
_entity.type
_entity.pdbx_description
1 polymer ?
#
loop_
_entity_poly.entity_id
_entity_poly.type
_entity_poly.pdbx_seq_one_letter_code
_entity_poly.pdbx_strand_id
1 'polypeptide(L)'
;MAIRCASKAIIINDGAILLNKCKNEEGHIYYDLPGGGQNVYESLEEALVREVKEETGYDVRVEKFIALAEEIYTSDELRERFPEYTHRVFHIFEACIISDKKEAPTEIDFATEGSVWVPLSDLECEIEICPSGLKELLCNWEKAEFPCYLGTEYKDW
;
A
#
# COMPACT_ATOMS: atom_id res chain seq x y z
N MET A 1 9.94 13.98 15.87
CA MET A 1 9.00 13.23 15.02
C MET A 1 9.28 13.61 13.57
N ALA A 2 9.41 12.66 12.68
CA ALA A 2 9.63 12.91 11.26
C ALA A 2 8.42 12.39 10.46
N ILE A 3 8.14 13.03 9.33
CA ILE A 3 7.17 12.50 8.36
C ILE A 3 7.81 11.28 7.71
N ARG A 4 7.12 10.15 7.70
CA ARG A 4 7.59 8.89 7.11
C ARG A 4 7.18 8.81 5.64
N CYS A 5 8.15 8.75 4.76
CA CYS A 5 7.92 8.42 3.36
C CYS A 5 7.80 6.91 3.19
N ALA A 6 6.83 6.48 2.40
CA ALA A 6 6.64 5.08 2.03
C ALA A 6 6.33 4.97 0.54
N SER A 7 6.75 3.88 -0.07
CA SER A 7 6.45 3.53 -1.46
C SER A 7 5.48 2.37 -1.49
N LYS A 8 4.41 2.50 -2.27
CA LYS A 8 3.33 1.51 -2.39
C LYS A 8 3.12 1.12 -3.85
N ALA A 9 2.83 -0.15 -4.09
CA ALA A 9 2.69 -0.71 -5.43
C ALA A 9 1.26 -1.07 -5.79
N ILE A 10 0.77 -0.57 -6.93
CA ILE A 10 -0.39 -1.11 -7.64
C ILE A 10 0.13 -2.17 -8.60
N ILE A 11 -0.19 -3.43 -8.33
CA ILE A 11 0.20 -4.58 -9.16
C ILE A 11 -1.08 -5.26 -9.61
N ILE A 12 -1.37 -5.16 -10.91
CA ILE A 12 -2.57 -5.77 -11.52
C ILE A 12 -2.11 -6.87 -12.47
N ASN A 13 -2.68 -8.05 -12.33
CA ASN A 13 -2.45 -9.18 -13.21
C ASN A 13 -3.75 -9.95 -13.42
N ASP A 14 -4.06 -10.31 -14.67
CA ASP A 14 -5.24 -11.09 -15.05
C ASP A 14 -6.57 -10.58 -14.44
N GLY A 15 -6.75 -9.25 -14.36
CA GLY A 15 -7.96 -8.62 -13.83
C GLY A 15 -8.08 -8.64 -12.31
N ALA A 16 -7.01 -8.96 -11.59
CA ALA A 16 -6.94 -8.90 -10.14
C ALA A 16 -5.79 -7.99 -9.67
N ILE A 17 -5.95 -7.37 -8.51
CA ILE A 17 -4.94 -6.56 -7.84
C ILE A 17 -4.35 -7.34 -6.67
N LEU A 18 -3.02 -7.22 -6.48
CA LEU A 18 -2.33 -7.77 -5.32
C LEU A 18 -2.46 -6.82 -4.14
N LEU A 19 -3.03 -7.29 -3.04
CA LEU A 19 -3.23 -6.53 -1.81
C LEU A 19 -2.72 -7.32 -0.61
N ASN A 20 -2.23 -6.62 0.41
CA ASN A 20 -1.96 -7.17 1.72
C ASN A 20 -3.28 -7.17 2.51
N LYS A 21 -3.71 -8.35 2.96
CA LYS A 21 -4.86 -8.48 3.85
C LYS A 21 -4.41 -8.20 5.28
N CYS A 22 -4.98 -7.20 5.88
CA CYS A 22 -4.63 -6.72 7.21
C CYS A 22 -5.78 -6.91 8.19
N LYS A 23 -5.44 -7.01 9.47
CA LYS A 23 -6.40 -7.11 10.56
C LYS A 23 -5.89 -6.30 11.74
N ASN A 24 -6.69 -5.33 12.19
CA ASN A 24 -6.36 -4.56 13.38
C ASN A 24 -6.63 -5.36 14.68
N GLU A 25 -6.26 -4.79 15.82
CA GLU A 25 -6.41 -5.43 17.13
C GLU A 25 -7.88 -5.70 17.52
N GLU A 26 -8.80 -4.92 16.98
CA GLU A 26 -10.25 -5.08 17.20
C GLU A 26 -10.86 -6.17 16.30
N GLY A 27 -10.05 -6.74 15.40
CA GLY A 27 -10.48 -7.78 14.45
C GLY A 27 -11.06 -7.24 13.15
N HIS A 28 -11.00 -5.93 12.91
CA HIS A 28 -11.43 -5.31 11.67
C HIS A 28 -10.46 -5.64 10.52
N ILE A 29 -11.01 -6.12 9.39
CA ILE A 29 -10.25 -6.51 8.21
C ILE A 29 -10.26 -5.36 7.21
N TYR A 30 -9.07 -4.99 6.75
CA TYR A 30 -8.86 -4.04 5.68
C TYR A 30 -7.74 -4.51 4.76
N TYR A 31 -7.58 -3.85 3.64
CA TYR A 31 -6.54 -4.18 2.67
C TYR A 31 -5.63 -2.97 2.46
N ASP A 32 -4.35 -3.24 2.26
CA ASP A 32 -3.35 -2.22 1.95
C ASP A 32 -2.57 -2.62 0.68
N LEU A 33 -1.99 -1.65 0.00
CA LEU A 33 -1.06 -1.92 -1.08
C LEU A 33 0.24 -2.52 -0.53
N PRO A 34 0.85 -3.48 -1.21
CA PRO A 34 2.19 -3.92 -0.86
C PRO A 34 3.20 -2.76 -1.00
N GLY A 35 4.18 -2.77 -0.12
CA GLY A 35 5.20 -1.74 -0.03
C GLY A 35 5.28 -1.10 1.35
N GLY A 36 6.36 -0.39 1.63
CA GLY A 36 6.67 0.11 2.96
C GLY A 36 7.60 1.31 2.99
N GLY A 37 8.26 1.49 4.12
CA GLY A 37 9.05 2.68 4.41
C GLY A 37 10.35 2.76 3.61
N GLN A 38 10.65 3.96 3.13
CA GLN A 38 11.93 4.28 2.52
C GLN A 38 13.03 4.33 3.57
N ASN A 39 14.14 3.65 3.32
CA ASN A 39 15.34 3.76 4.13
C ASN A 39 16.17 4.99 3.75
N VAL A 40 17.04 5.42 4.66
CA VAL A 40 18.00 6.50 4.36
C VAL A 40 18.94 6.06 3.24
N TYR A 41 19.13 6.92 2.25
CA TYR A 41 19.94 6.69 1.03
C TYR A 41 19.33 5.70 0.02
N GLU A 42 18.10 5.28 0.21
CA GLU A 42 17.34 4.47 -0.73
C GLU A 42 16.42 5.36 -1.56
N SER A 43 16.32 5.14 -2.85
CA SER A 43 15.30 5.82 -3.67
C SER A 43 13.91 5.25 -3.42
N LEU A 44 12.85 5.97 -3.81
CA LEU A 44 11.48 5.49 -3.69
C LEU A 44 11.23 4.19 -4.48
N GLU A 45 11.85 4.06 -5.65
CA GLU A 45 11.72 2.86 -6.48
C GLU A 45 12.47 1.66 -5.86
N GLU A 46 13.68 1.88 -5.31
CA GLU A 46 14.41 0.84 -4.60
C GLU A 46 13.65 0.35 -3.37
N ALA A 47 13.09 1.29 -2.58
CA ALA A 47 12.22 0.95 -1.44
C ALA A 47 11.04 0.09 -1.89
N LEU A 48 10.36 0.47 -2.97
CA LEU A 48 9.23 -0.28 -3.49
C LEU A 48 9.59 -1.71 -3.86
N VAL A 49 10.65 -1.89 -4.64
CA VAL A 49 11.09 -3.22 -5.11
C VAL A 49 11.48 -4.10 -3.93
N ARG A 50 12.22 -3.56 -2.95
CA ARG A 50 12.62 -4.28 -1.74
C ARG A 50 11.39 -4.71 -0.91
N GLU A 51 10.52 -3.77 -0.57
CA GLU A 51 9.34 -4.02 0.28
C GLU A 51 8.37 -5.02 -0.36
N VAL A 52 8.08 -4.85 -1.67
CA VAL A 52 7.22 -5.80 -2.39
C VAL A 52 7.82 -7.20 -2.36
N LYS A 53 9.14 -7.34 -2.52
CA LYS A 53 9.82 -8.63 -2.44
C LYS A 53 9.70 -9.23 -1.04
N GLU A 54 9.95 -8.44 0.00
CA GLU A 54 9.91 -8.86 1.40
C GLU A 54 8.52 -9.31 1.83
N GLU A 55 7.48 -8.54 1.48
CA GLU A 55 6.10 -8.81 1.88
C GLU A 55 5.39 -9.87 1.03
N THR A 56 5.65 -9.89 -0.27
CA THR A 56 4.86 -10.70 -1.22
C THR A 56 5.64 -11.85 -1.84
N GLY A 57 6.97 -11.79 -1.83
CA GLY A 57 7.87 -12.74 -2.50
C GLY A 57 7.99 -12.55 -4.00
N TYR A 58 7.34 -11.55 -4.60
CA TYR A 58 7.44 -11.26 -6.02
C TYR A 58 8.58 -10.30 -6.34
N ASP A 59 9.26 -10.54 -7.47
CA ASP A 59 10.16 -9.57 -8.09
C ASP A 59 9.36 -8.68 -9.04
N VAL A 60 9.51 -7.36 -8.87
CA VAL A 60 8.75 -6.37 -9.64
C VAL A 60 9.66 -5.34 -10.28
N ARG A 61 9.15 -4.72 -11.35
CA ARG A 61 9.70 -3.52 -11.97
C ARG A 61 8.71 -2.39 -11.82
N VAL A 62 9.20 -1.22 -11.41
CA VAL A 62 8.41 0.01 -11.34
C VAL A 62 8.15 0.52 -12.76
N GLU A 63 6.90 0.86 -13.06
CA GLU A 63 6.49 1.33 -14.38
C GLU A 63 6.19 2.83 -14.39
N LYS A 64 5.34 3.30 -13.47
CA LYS A 64 4.80 4.65 -13.51
C LYS A 64 4.45 5.17 -12.12
N PHE A 65 4.72 6.44 -11.85
CA PHE A 65 4.18 7.12 -10.68
C PHE A 65 2.70 7.44 -10.89
N ILE A 66 1.86 6.98 -9.99
CA ILE A 66 0.40 7.03 -10.10
C ILE A 66 -0.19 8.10 -9.20
N ALA A 67 0.14 8.09 -7.92
CA ALA A 67 -0.52 8.95 -6.96
C ALA A 67 0.34 9.24 -5.73
N LEU A 68 -0.07 10.30 -5.02
CA LEU A 68 0.39 10.63 -3.69
C LEU A 68 -0.81 10.65 -2.75
N ALA A 69 -0.65 10.07 -1.57
CA ALA A 69 -1.62 10.10 -0.50
C ALA A 69 -0.94 10.40 0.84
N GLU A 70 -1.70 10.93 1.78
CA GLU A 70 -1.22 11.15 3.14
C GLU A 70 -2.13 10.48 4.16
N GLU A 71 -1.52 10.08 5.27
CA GLU A 71 -2.22 9.56 6.43
C GLU A 71 -1.69 10.22 7.70
N ILE A 72 -2.59 10.73 8.53
CA ILE A 72 -2.26 11.42 9.78
C ILE A 72 -3.10 10.84 10.91
N TYR A 73 -2.45 10.31 11.95
CA TYR A 73 -3.13 9.87 13.16
C TYR A 73 -3.62 11.07 13.95
N THR A 74 -4.90 11.08 14.31
CA THR A 74 -5.52 12.12 15.13
C THR A 74 -5.57 11.76 16.61
N SER A 75 -5.58 10.46 16.94
CA SER A 75 -5.58 9.97 18.31
C SER A 75 -4.21 10.18 18.96
N ASP A 76 -4.19 10.82 20.14
CA ASP A 76 -2.97 10.99 20.93
C ASP A 76 -2.43 9.64 21.42
N GLU A 77 -3.31 8.68 21.74
CA GLU A 77 -2.93 7.32 22.12
C GLU A 77 -2.17 6.61 20.99
N LEU A 78 -2.66 6.68 19.76
CA LEU A 78 -1.97 6.08 18.60
C LEU A 78 -0.64 6.77 18.32
N ARG A 79 -0.58 8.10 18.48
CA ARG A 79 0.66 8.86 18.30
C ARG A 79 1.73 8.50 19.33
N GLU A 80 1.34 8.22 20.56
CA GLU A 80 2.25 7.78 21.61
C GLU A 80 2.70 6.33 21.40
N ARG A 81 1.77 5.46 20.99
CA ARG A 81 2.02 4.04 20.79
C ARG A 81 2.83 3.74 19.53
N PHE A 82 2.57 4.48 18.46
CA PHE A 82 3.19 4.30 17.15
C PHE A 82 3.80 5.59 16.60
N PRO A 83 4.81 6.17 17.28
CA PRO A 83 5.34 7.49 16.95
C PRO A 83 5.95 7.59 15.54
N GLU A 84 6.36 6.47 14.94
CA GLU A 84 6.93 6.40 13.60
C GLU A 84 5.86 6.42 12.49
N TYR A 85 4.60 6.14 12.84
CA TYR A 85 3.49 6.04 11.87
C TYR A 85 2.51 7.20 11.96
N THR A 86 2.78 8.20 12.79
CA THR A 86 1.86 9.30 13.08
C THR A 86 1.54 10.19 11.89
N HIS A 87 2.48 10.30 10.95
CA HIS A 87 2.31 11.03 9.70
C HIS A 87 3.08 10.33 8.60
N ARG A 88 2.36 9.78 7.62
CA ARG A 88 2.92 9.06 6.49
C ARG A 88 2.56 9.71 5.17
N VAL A 89 3.50 9.72 4.24
CA VAL A 89 3.30 10.12 2.84
C VAL A 89 3.54 8.91 1.97
N PHE A 90 2.52 8.48 1.23
CA PHE A 90 2.56 7.35 0.34
C PHE A 90 2.82 7.80 -1.10
N HIS A 91 3.91 7.33 -1.67
CA HIS A 91 4.21 7.45 -3.09
C HIS A 91 3.77 6.16 -3.77
N ILE A 92 2.70 6.24 -4.57
CA ILE A 92 2.05 5.08 -5.17
C ILE A 92 2.50 4.93 -6.62
N PHE A 93 3.03 3.77 -6.96
CA PHE A 93 3.50 3.44 -8.29
C PHE A 93 2.75 2.24 -8.86
N GLU A 94 2.55 2.24 -10.16
CA GLU A 94 2.25 1.02 -10.90
C GLU A 94 3.52 0.20 -11.04
N ALA A 95 3.42 -1.11 -10.82
CA ALA A 95 4.53 -2.04 -10.97
C ALA A 95 4.06 -3.35 -11.60
N CYS A 96 4.94 -4.01 -12.33
CA CYS A 96 4.68 -5.29 -12.94
C CYS A 96 5.58 -6.39 -12.36
N ILE A 97 5.06 -7.60 -12.25
CA ILE A 97 5.82 -8.78 -11.87
C ILE A 97 6.72 -9.17 -13.05
N ILE A 98 8.01 -9.37 -12.76
CA ILE A 98 9.03 -9.70 -13.77
C ILE A 98 9.55 -11.14 -13.70
N SER A 99 9.07 -11.93 -12.73
CA SER A 99 9.49 -13.32 -12.55
C SER A 99 8.30 -14.20 -12.17
N ASP A 100 8.16 -15.35 -12.85
CA ASP A 100 7.15 -16.36 -12.49
C ASP A 100 7.45 -17.05 -11.15
N LYS A 101 8.64 -16.84 -10.60
CA LYS A 101 9.04 -17.41 -9.31
C LYS A 101 8.57 -16.49 -8.18
N LYS A 102 7.65 -16.99 -7.38
CA LYS A 102 7.30 -16.40 -6.10
C LYS A 102 8.15 -17.08 -5.02
N GLU A 103 8.89 -16.29 -4.27
CA GLU A 103 9.60 -16.73 -3.08
C GLU A 103 8.70 -16.63 -1.84
N ALA A 104 9.12 -17.25 -0.74
CA ALA A 104 8.43 -17.06 0.53
C ALA A 104 8.65 -15.60 1.00
N PRO A 105 7.60 -14.90 1.46
CA PRO A 105 7.77 -13.60 2.09
C PRO A 105 8.76 -13.68 3.26
N THR A 106 9.61 -12.68 3.40
CA THR A 106 10.61 -12.60 4.48
C THR A 106 10.19 -11.69 5.61
N GLU A 107 9.28 -10.76 5.34
CA GLU A 107 8.66 -9.91 6.35
C GLU A 107 7.14 -10.01 6.27
N ILE A 108 6.51 -10.09 7.43
CA ILE A 108 5.06 -9.99 7.60
C ILE A 108 4.88 -8.89 8.63
N ASP A 109 4.38 -7.75 8.19
CA ASP A 109 4.03 -6.66 9.09
C ASP A 109 3.00 -7.10 10.13
N PHE A 110 3.07 -6.53 11.31
CA PHE A 110 2.29 -6.89 12.50
C PHE A 110 0.79 -7.08 12.25
N ALA A 111 0.20 -6.28 11.36
CA ALA A 111 -1.22 -6.36 11.04
C ALA A 111 -1.55 -7.26 9.83
N THR A 112 -0.53 -7.73 9.09
CA THR A 112 -0.72 -8.42 7.80
C THR A 112 -0.92 -9.91 7.97
N GLU A 113 -2.03 -10.44 7.43
CA GLU A 113 -2.30 -11.88 7.33
C GLU A 113 -1.70 -12.52 6.07
N GLY A 114 -1.06 -11.72 5.21
CA GLY A 114 -0.45 -12.13 3.95
C GLY A 114 -1.02 -11.40 2.74
N SER A 115 -0.41 -11.62 1.58
CA SER A 115 -0.82 -10.98 0.32
C SER A 115 -1.77 -11.87 -0.47
N VAL A 116 -2.83 -11.27 -1.00
CA VAL A 116 -3.90 -11.95 -1.73
C VAL A 116 -4.20 -11.22 -3.05
N TRP A 117 -4.62 -11.98 -4.06
CA TRP A 117 -5.16 -11.43 -5.30
C TRP A 117 -6.65 -11.18 -5.14
N VAL A 118 -7.08 -9.94 -5.32
CA VAL A 118 -8.48 -9.51 -5.25
C VAL A 118 -8.95 -9.16 -6.65
N PRO A 119 -9.98 -9.81 -7.19
CA PRO A 119 -10.55 -9.43 -8.49
C PRO A 119 -10.97 -7.96 -8.50
N LEU A 120 -10.65 -7.22 -9.56
CA LEU A 120 -11.07 -5.83 -9.69
C LEU A 120 -12.59 -5.66 -9.66
N SER A 121 -13.34 -6.67 -10.11
CA SER A 121 -14.80 -6.71 -10.00
C SER A 121 -15.32 -6.70 -8.55
N ASP A 122 -14.52 -7.20 -7.62
CA ASP A 122 -14.92 -7.32 -6.22
C ASP A 122 -14.63 -6.04 -5.41
N LEU A 123 -13.92 -5.07 -6.02
CA LEU A 123 -13.63 -3.78 -5.39
C LEU A 123 -14.89 -2.93 -5.14
N GLU A 124 -15.97 -3.15 -5.89
CA GLU A 124 -17.26 -2.50 -5.68
C GLU A 124 -17.98 -3.00 -4.41
N CYS A 125 -17.59 -4.18 -3.89
CA CYS A 125 -18.11 -4.72 -2.64
C CYS A 125 -17.64 -3.90 -1.41
N GLU A 126 -18.15 -4.25 -0.24
CA GLU A 126 -17.75 -3.61 1.05
C GLU A 126 -16.32 -4.01 1.47
N ILE A 127 -15.34 -3.72 0.61
CA ILE A 127 -13.91 -3.90 0.89
C ILE A 127 -13.34 -2.55 1.26
N GLU A 128 -12.69 -2.45 2.42
CA GLU A 128 -11.93 -1.27 2.81
C GLU A 128 -10.49 -1.40 2.30
N ILE A 129 -10.04 -0.39 1.55
CA ILE A 129 -8.68 -0.33 1.00
C ILE A 129 -8.01 0.96 1.45
N CYS A 130 -6.82 0.83 1.99
CA CYS A 130 -5.95 1.94 2.35
C CYS A 130 -4.89 2.20 1.25
N PRO A 131 -4.49 3.47 1.04
CA PRO A 131 -5.06 4.69 1.62
C PRO A 131 -6.46 5.00 1.07
N SER A 132 -7.21 5.84 1.78
CA SER A 132 -8.52 6.30 1.32
C SER A 132 -8.41 6.99 -0.05
N GLY A 133 -9.44 6.87 -0.88
CA GLY A 133 -9.42 7.34 -2.27
C GLY A 133 -8.81 6.35 -3.28
N LEU A 134 -8.03 5.37 -2.84
CA LEU A 134 -7.45 4.36 -3.73
C LEU A 134 -8.54 3.50 -4.40
N LYS A 135 -9.56 3.10 -3.65
CA LYS A 135 -10.68 2.32 -4.18
C LYS A 135 -11.39 3.04 -5.32
N GLU A 136 -11.69 4.33 -5.13
CA GLU A 136 -12.31 5.16 -6.16
C GLU A 136 -11.42 5.30 -7.40
N LEU A 137 -10.11 5.49 -7.19
CA LEU A 137 -9.13 5.53 -8.27
C LEU A 137 -9.13 4.23 -9.08
N LEU A 138 -9.11 3.07 -8.43
CA LEU A 138 -9.09 1.75 -9.07
C LEU A 138 -10.39 1.48 -9.85
N CYS A 139 -11.54 1.82 -9.29
CA CYS A 139 -12.84 1.67 -9.97
C CYS A 139 -12.99 2.59 -11.20
N ASN A 140 -12.23 3.69 -11.26
CA ASN A 140 -12.24 4.64 -12.38
C ASN A 140 -10.93 4.65 -13.18
N TRP A 141 -10.14 3.61 -13.11
CA TRP A 141 -8.78 3.52 -13.65
C TRP A 141 -8.64 4.01 -15.09
N GLU A 142 -9.54 3.60 -15.97
CA GLU A 142 -9.52 3.97 -17.40
C GLU A 142 -9.77 5.46 -17.67
N LYS A 143 -10.37 6.16 -16.69
CA LYS A 143 -10.73 7.58 -16.80
C LYS A 143 -9.82 8.47 -15.97
N ALA A 144 -8.97 7.88 -15.14
CA ALA A 144 -8.12 8.61 -14.23
C ALA A 144 -6.96 9.29 -14.98
N GLU A 145 -6.65 10.51 -14.56
CA GLU A 145 -5.47 11.25 -15.00
C GLU A 145 -4.35 11.07 -13.97
N PHE A 146 -3.15 10.73 -14.42
CA PHE A 146 -2.00 10.46 -13.58
C PHE A 146 -0.85 11.45 -13.83
N PRO A 147 -0.07 11.82 -12.80
CA PRO A 147 -0.28 11.48 -11.39
C PRO A 147 -1.39 12.30 -10.74
N CYS A 148 -1.99 11.76 -9.67
CA CYS A 148 -3.02 12.45 -8.91
C CYS A 148 -2.72 12.49 -7.39
N TYR A 149 -3.41 13.38 -6.68
CA TYR A 149 -3.37 13.43 -5.22
C TYR A 149 -4.67 12.89 -4.65
N LEU A 150 -4.58 11.83 -3.86
CA LEU A 150 -5.74 11.15 -3.28
C LEU A 150 -6.26 11.81 -2.00
N GLY A 151 -5.56 12.83 -1.52
CA GLY A 151 -5.93 13.56 -0.31
C GLY A 151 -5.22 13.06 0.95
N THR A 152 -5.67 13.58 2.07
CA THR A 152 -5.17 13.24 3.41
C THR A 152 -6.24 12.51 4.18
N GLU A 153 -5.92 11.34 4.68
CA GLU A 153 -6.75 10.58 5.61
C GLU A 153 -6.36 10.89 7.05
N TYR A 154 -7.34 11.22 7.86
CA TYR A 154 -7.16 11.45 9.30
C TYR A 154 -7.68 10.24 10.06
N LYS A 155 -6.78 9.48 10.68
CA LYS A 155 -7.09 8.22 11.39
C LYS A 155 -7.11 8.39 12.90
N ASP A 156 -8.10 7.80 13.53
CA ASP A 156 -8.26 7.74 14.98
C ASP A 156 -8.31 6.30 15.54
N TRP A 157 -8.02 5.33 14.67
CA TRP A 157 -8.00 3.88 14.96
C TRP A 157 -6.80 3.15 14.36
#